data_4e7f0f68a99e1839467811a18fee216a
#
_entry.id   4e7f0f68a99e1839467811a18fee216a
#
_cell.length_a   1.000
_cell.length_b   1.000
_cell.length_c   1.000
_cell.angle_alpha   90.00
_cell.angle_beta   90.00
_cell.angle_gamma   90.00
#
_symmetry.space_group_name_H-M   'P 1'
#
loop_
_entity.id
_entity.type
_entity.pdbx_description
1 polymer ?
#
loop_
_entity_poly.entity_id
_entity_poly.type
_entity_poly.pdbx_seq_one_letter_code
_entity_poly.pdbx_strand_id
1 'polypeptide(L)'
;MGINPVALFSDLQSDLQSHITNEIANAAASNMMNSFYKKFVDNEKSDAELKAYAKFSHSNSLCKDWQWPSDPESAIFMEELKSTLWKWESSVGIGCLSFGHLFDRLRVGPGAALGARGADFYTKVGDSPLTCTRPSLGAIYRRSASVYPLWNRTELGRSAIHGDPQTVEGNTLSFVPKTDEIKRSICVEPSINMMYELALGSFIESGLLKEYGIDLAIQPDKNRELARIGS
;
A
#
# COMPACT_ATOMS: atom_id res chain seq x y z
N MET A 1 -31.42 2.41 -15.88
CA MET A 1 -31.95 2.63 -14.53
C MET A 1 -30.85 2.18 -13.54
N GLY A 2 -30.33 3.10 -12.73
CA GLY A 2 -29.36 2.74 -11.68
C GLY A 2 -30.09 2.18 -10.47
N ILE A 3 -29.50 1.20 -9.79
CA ILE A 3 -30.02 0.68 -8.51
C ILE A 3 -29.83 1.79 -7.46
N ASN A 4 -30.90 2.10 -6.72
CA ASN A 4 -30.82 3.00 -5.57
C ASN A 4 -30.20 2.23 -4.38
N PRO A 5 -28.98 2.56 -3.92
CA PRO A 5 -28.31 1.81 -2.85
C PRO A 5 -29.05 1.86 -1.51
N VAL A 6 -29.75 2.96 -1.23
CA VAL A 6 -30.52 3.14 0.02
C VAL A 6 -31.74 2.24 0.04
N ALA A 7 -32.47 2.18 -1.08
CA ALA A 7 -33.61 1.29 -1.21
C ALA A 7 -33.20 -0.18 -1.12
N LEU A 8 -32.13 -0.56 -1.86
CA LEU A 8 -31.57 -1.90 -1.79
C LEU A 8 -31.14 -2.29 -0.37
N PHE A 9 -30.52 -1.38 0.37
CA PHE A 9 -30.12 -1.63 1.76
C PHE A 9 -31.34 -1.86 2.66
N SER A 10 -32.40 -1.04 2.52
CA SER A 10 -33.64 -1.18 3.28
C SER A 10 -34.33 -2.53 3.02
N ASP A 11 -34.39 -2.93 1.75
CA ASP A 11 -34.97 -4.21 1.33
C ASP A 11 -34.18 -5.39 1.90
N LEU A 12 -32.85 -5.37 1.77
CA LEU A 12 -31.97 -6.40 2.33
C LEU A 12 -32.05 -6.46 3.86
N GLN A 13 -32.21 -5.32 4.54
CA GLN A 13 -32.38 -5.28 6.00
C GLN A 13 -33.70 -5.90 6.42
N SER A 14 -34.77 -5.62 5.70
CA SER A 14 -36.09 -6.23 5.94
C SER A 14 -36.07 -7.73 5.73
N ASP A 15 -35.46 -8.22 4.64
CA ASP A 15 -35.32 -9.64 4.33
C ASP A 15 -34.52 -10.37 5.40
N LEU A 16 -33.38 -9.81 5.83
CA LEU A 16 -32.57 -10.42 6.88
C LEU A 16 -33.32 -10.52 8.21
N GLN A 17 -34.04 -9.49 8.62
CA GLN A 17 -34.83 -9.52 9.87
C GLN A 17 -35.90 -10.61 9.87
N SER A 18 -36.43 -10.97 8.72
CA SER A 18 -37.42 -12.05 8.60
C SER A 18 -36.83 -13.47 8.76
N HIS A 19 -35.54 -13.63 8.60
CA HIS A 19 -34.86 -14.94 8.60
C HIS A 19 -33.95 -15.20 9.81
N ILE A 20 -33.67 -14.19 10.64
CA ILE A 20 -32.74 -14.30 11.76
C ILE A 20 -33.44 -14.80 13.01
N THR A 21 -32.94 -15.92 13.54
CA THR A 21 -33.56 -16.64 14.69
C THR A 21 -32.81 -16.47 16.02
N ASN A 22 -31.63 -15.84 16.02
CA ASN A 22 -30.87 -15.61 17.26
C ASN A 22 -30.06 -14.29 17.24
N GLU A 23 -29.72 -13.79 18.42
CA GLU A 23 -29.03 -12.50 18.60
C GLU A 23 -27.65 -12.42 17.95
N ILE A 24 -26.90 -13.54 17.98
CA ILE A 24 -25.54 -13.57 17.39
C ILE A 24 -25.63 -13.46 15.86
N ALA A 25 -26.54 -14.19 15.24
CA ALA A 25 -26.77 -14.12 13.81
C ALA A 25 -27.27 -12.73 13.40
N ASN A 26 -28.12 -12.10 14.23
CA ASN A 26 -28.60 -10.75 14.01
C ASN A 26 -27.45 -9.73 14.07
N ALA A 27 -26.59 -9.79 15.09
CA ALA A 27 -25.44 -8.92 15.22
C ALA A 27 -24.47 -9.08 14.04
N ALA A 28 -24.19 -10.31 13.62
CA ALA A 28 -23.31 -10.60 12.46
C ALA A 28 -23.90 -10.05 11.15
N ALA A 29 -25.19 -10.28 10.90
CA ALA A 29 -25.88 -9.77 9.73
C ALA A 29 -25.94 -8.23 9.71
N SER A 30 -26.24 -7.61 10.84
CA SER A 30 -26.23 -6.14 10.98
C SER A 30 -24.85 -5.55 10.71
N ASN A 31 -23.79 -6.16 11.22
CA ASN A 31 -22.41 -5.73 10.96
C ASN A 31 -22.02 -5.89 9.49
N MET A 32 -22.43 -6.99 8.86
CA MET A 32 -22.17 -7.22 7.43
C MET A 32 -22.93 -6.20 6.57
N MET A 33 -24.21 -5.95 6.86
CA MET A 33 -25.04 -4.98 6.17
C MET A 33 -24.49 -3.55 6.32
N ASN A 34 -24.13 -3.15 7.55
CA ASN A 34 -23.52 -1.84 7.79
C ASN A 34 -22.19 -1.69 7.05
N SER A 35 -21.37 -2.74 6.98
CA SER A 35 -20.12 -2.73 6.21
C SER A 35 -20.36 -2.59 4.71
N PHE A 36 -21.41 -3.21 4.18
CA PHE A 36 -21.82 -3.10 2.81
C PHE A 36 -22.33 -1.69 2.51
N TYR A 37 -23.27 -1.18 3.32
CA TYR A 37 -23.84 0.15 3.19
C TYR A 37 -22.79 1.25 3.18
N LYS A 38 -21.84 1.21 4.11
CA LYS A 38 -20.71 2.16 4.21
C LYS A 38 -19.81 2.21 2.97
N LYS A 39 -19.82 1.19 2.15
CA LYS A 39 -19.01 1.13 0.93
C LYS A 39 -19.74 1.60 -0.32
N PHE A 40 -21.07 1.55 -0.32
CA PHE A 40 -21.89 1.80 -1.51
C PHE A 40 -22.72 3.09 -1.44
N VAL A 41 -22.92 3.62 -0.24
CA VAL A 41 -23.58 4.93 -0.08
C VAL A 41 -22.50 5.98 0.00
N ASP A 42 -22.27 6.63 -1.13
CA ASP A 42 -21.40 7.78 -1.24
C ASP A 42 -22.16 9.00 -0.71
N ASN A 43 -22.11 9.17 0.60
CA ASN A 43 -22.50 10.45 1.19
C ASN A 43 -21.33 11.39 0.97
N GLU A 44 -21.39 12.22 -0.06
CA GLU A 44 -20.49 13.34 -0.28
C GLU A 44 -20.60 14.35 0.89
N LYS A 45 -20.10 13.96 2.05
CA LYS A 45 -19.83 14.93 3.12
C LYS A 45 -18.57 15.68 2.73
N SER A 46 -18.74 16.85 2.20
CA SER A 46 -17.69 17.75 1.69
C SER A 46 -16.57 18.03 2.71
N ASP A 47 -16.80 17.79 4.01
CA ASP A 47 -15.81 18.00 5.08
C ASP A 47 -14.97 16.77 5.42
N ALA A 48 -15.28 15.56 4.91
CA ALA A 48 -14.55 14.34 5.23
C ALA A 48 -13.10 14.35 4.72
N GLU A 49 -12.84 14.94 3.57
CA GLU A 49 -11.48 15.17 3.06
C GLU A 49 -10.72 16.17 3.90
N LEU A 50 -11.36 17.29 4.24
CA LEU A 50 -10.76 18.33 5.07
C LEU A 50 -10.37 17.77 6.45
N LYS A 51 -11.24 16.99 7.07
CA LYS A 51 -10.96 16.29 8.33
C LYS A 51 -9.79 15.30 8.21
N ALA A 52 -9.74 14.53 7.13
CA ALA A 52 -8.64 13.61 6.88
C ALA A 52 -7.31 14.35 6.65
N TYR A 53 -7.34 15.45 5.90
CA TYR A 53 -6.18 16.32 5.68
C TYR A 53 -5.70 16.97 6.98
N ALA A 54 -6.60 17.52 7.77
CA ALA A 54 -6.27 18.15 9.06
C ALA A 54 -5.62 17.14 10.02
N LYS A 55 -6.17 15.90 10.08
CA LYS A 55 -5.59 14.82 10.89
C LYS A 55 -4.21 14.42 10.40
N PHE A 56 -4.03 14.26 9.09
CA PHE A 56 -2.73 13.96 8.48
C PHE A 56 -1.71 15.05 8.79
N SER A 57 -2.06 16.32 8.56
CA SER A 57 -1.20 17.47 8.80
C SER A 57 -0.81 17.59 10.27
N HIS A 58 -1.76 17.40 11.18
CA HIS A 58 -1.49 17.40 12.62
C HIS A 58 -0.51 16.30 13.03
N SER A 59 -0.75 15.05 12.59
CA SER A 59 0.14 13.93 12.87
C SER A 59 1.54 14.16 12.30
N ASN A 60 1.63 14.69 11.08
CA ASN A 60 2.91 15.02 10.46
C ASN A 60 3.69 16.10 11.23
N SER A 61 2.98 17.11 11.76
CA SER A 61 3.59 18.15 12.60
C SER A 61 4.13 17.57 13.90
N LEU A 62 3.38 16.67 14.57
CA LEU A 62 3.86 15.98 15.76
C LEU A 62 5.12 15.15 15.48
N CYS A 63 5.16 14.44 14.34
CA CYS A 63 6.33 13.67 13.95
C CYS A 63 7.54 14.54 13.63
N LYS A 64 7.33 15.75 13.09
CA LYS A 64 8.42 16.69 12.77
C LYS A 64 9.19 17.11 14.02
N ASP A 65 8.49 17.32 15.12
CA ASP A 65 9.07 17.81 16.36
C ASP A 65 9.50 16.67 17.30
N TRP A 66 9.20 15.43 16.91
CA TRP A 66 9.57 14.26 17.70
C TRP A 66 11.07 14.01 17.65
N GLN A 67 11.66 13.75 18.81
CA GLN A 67 13.06 13.35 18.96
C GLN A 67 13.14 12.07 19.78
N TRP A 68 14.17 11.29 19.50
CA TRP A 68 14.45 10.10 20.30
C TRP A 68 14.74 10.50 21.75
N PRO A 69 14.14 9.81 22.75
CA PRO A 69 14.45 10.07 24.14
C PRO A 69 15.95 9.93 24.42
N SER A 70 16.50 10.84 25.22
CA SER A 70 17.94 10.89 25.53
C SER A 70 18.31 10.22 26.85
N ASP A 71 17.37 9.49 27.47
CA ASP A 71 17.63 8.73 28.69
C ASP A 71 18.52 7.50 28.42
N PRO A 72 19.25 6.99 29.44
CA PRO A 72 20.19 5.89 29.29
C PRO A 72 19.54 4.58 28.79
N GLU A 73 18.31 4.28 29.17
CA GLU A 73 17.60 3.06 28.76
C GLU A 73 17.27 3.09 27.27
N SER A 74 16.78 4.24 26.78
CA SER A 74 16.53 4.48 25.36
C SER A 74 17.82 4.40 24.53
N ALA A 75 18.94 4.86 25.05
CA ALA A 75 20.24 4.75 24.38
C ALA A 75 20.69 3.29 24.26
N ILE A 76 20.58 2.49 25.32
CA ILE A 76 20.89 1.04 25.30
C ILE A 76 20.00 0.33 24.32
N PHE A 77 18.69 0.57 24.35
CA PHE A 77 17.73 -0.03 23.42
C PHE A 77 18.08 0.29 21.97
N MET A 78 18.46 1.53 21.67
CA MET A 78 18.85 1.95 20.32
C MET A 78 20.09 1.21 19.83
N GLU A 79 21.10 1.00 20.69
CA GLU A 79 22.33 0.25 20.33
C GLU A 79 22.02 -1.24 20.09
N GLU A 80 21.15 -1.84 20.89
CA GLU A 80 20.70 -3.23 20.67
C GLU A 80 19.92 -3.35 19.37
N LEU A 81 19.02 -2.39 19.08
CA LEU A 81 18.26 -2.36 17.83
C LEU A 81 19.18 -2.23 16.62
N LYS A 82 20.14 -1.32 16.64
CA LYS A 82 21.14 -1.16 15.58
C LYS A 82 21.96 -2.43 15.38
N SER A 83 22.42 -3.04 16.47
CA SER A 83 23.19 -4.29 16.41
C SER A 83 22.40 -5.44 15.79
N THR A 84 21.11 -5.55 16.16
CA THR A 84 20.20 -6.56 15.62
C THR A 84 19.93 -6.32 14.14
N LEU A 85 19.64 -5.09 13.74
CA LEU A 85 19.45 -4.72 12.33
C LEU A 85 20.72 -4.99 11.50
N TRP A 86 21.88 -4.63 12.00
CA TRP A 86 23.15 -4.89 11.33
C TRP A 86 23.42 -6.39 11.10
N LYS A 87 23.16 -7.21 12.10
CA LYS A 87 23.28 -8.68 11.97
C LYS A 87 22.31 -9.22 10.92
N TRP A 88 21.08 -8.76 10.95
CA TRP A 88 20.08 -9.15 9.97
C TRP A 88 20.44 -8.68 8.56
N GLU A 89 20.82 -7.42 8.37
CA GLU A 89 21.28 -6.89 7.08
C GLU A 89 22.45 -7.70 6.50
N SER A 90 23.39 -8.10 7.35
CA SER A 90 24.53 -8.91 6.96
C SER A 90 24.11 -10.32 6.57
N SER A 91 23.17 -10.94 7.28
CA SER A 91 22.69 -12.31 7.02
C SER A 91 21.88 -12.42 5.73
N VAL A 92 21.05 -11.41 5.42
CA VAL A 92 20.24 -11.39 4.20
C VAL A 92 20.95 -10.80 2.99
N GLY A 93 22.13 -10.21 3.18
CA GLY A 93 22.96 -9.66 2.09
C GLY A 93 22.47 -8.34 1.52
N ILE A 94 21.80 -7.48 2.31
CA ILE A 94 21.33 -6.15 1.86
C ILE A 94 22.50 -5.31 1.34
N GLY A 95 23.67 -5.37 1.96
CA GLY A 95 24.85 -4.63 1.53
C GLY A 95 25.36 -5.00 0.13
N CYS A 96 24.96 -6.15 -0.41
CA CYS A 96 25.28 -6.61 -1.76
C CYS A 96 24.11 -6.42 -2.75
N LEU A 97 23.00 -5.83 -2.31
CA LEU A 97 21.81 -5.68 -3.13
C LEU A 97 22.04 -4.62 -4.21
N SER A 98 21.98 -5.04 -5.46
CA SER A 98 22.04 -4.13 -6.61
C SER A 98 20.65 -3.85 -7.18
N PHE A 99 20.51 -2.76 -7.94
CA PHE A 99 19.28 -2.47 -8.67
C PHE A 99 18.92 -3.56 -9.69
N GLY A 100 19.90 -4.32 -10.21
CA GLY A 100 19.63 -5.50 -11.05
C GLY A 100 18.92 -6.61 -10.28
N HIS A 101 19.39 -6.93 -9.07
CA HIS A 101 18.72 -7.90 -8.21
C HIS A 101 17.30 -7.47 -7.80
N LEU A 102 17.08 -6.15 -7.61
CA LEU A 102 15.75 -5.63 -7.37
C LEU A 102 14.88 -5.72 -8.62
N PHE A 103 15.46 -5.52 -9.81
CA PHE A 103 14.71 -5.62 -11.06
C PHE A 103 14.11 -7.01 -11.28
N ASP A 104 14.82 -8.07 -10.91
CA ASP A 104 14.33 -9.46 -10.97
C ASP A 104 13.11 -9.71 -10.07
N ARG A 105 12.90 -8.84 -9.09
CA ARG A 105 11.81 -8.90 -8.12
C ARG A 105 10.74 -7.83 -8.33
N LEU A 106 10.81 -7.07 -9.44
CA LEU A 106 9.84 -6.00 -9.69
C LEU A 106 8.41 -6.51 -9.67
N ARG A 107 7.57 -5.77 -8.99
CA ARG A 107 6.13 -6.00 -8.92
C ARG A 107 5.40 -4.70 -9.25
N VAL A 108 4.25 -4.86 -9.89
CA VAL A 108 3.33 -3.74 -10.10
C VAL A 108 2.22 -3.88 -9.08
N GLY A 109 2.14 -2.93 -8.16
CA GLY A 109 1.10 -2.93 -7.12
C GLY A 109 -0.31 -2.80 -7.70
N PRO A 110 -1.33 -3.27 -6.99
CA PRO A 110 -2.72 -2.97 -7.32
C PRO A 110 -3.02 -1.48 -7.08
N GLY A 111 -4.07 -0.97 -7.72
CA GLY A 111 -4.53 0.42 -7.52
C GLY A 111 -3.76 1.45 -8.36
N ALA A 112 -3.89 2.72 -8.01
CA ALA A 112 -3.32 3.84 -8.75
C ALA A 112 -1.80 3.93 -8.62
N ALA A 113 -1.14 4.39 -9.68
CA ALA A 113 0.24 4.86 -9.66
C ALA A 113 0.33 6.19 -10.40
N LEU A 114 1.19 7.09 -9.95
CA LEU A 114 1.32 8.41 -10.57
C LEU A 114 1.81 8.26 -12.02
N GLY A 115 1.09 8.86 -12.95
CA GLY A 115 1.31 8.73 -14.39
C GLY A 115 0.57 7.57 -15.05
N ALA A 116 0.08 6.59 -14.28
CA ALA A 116 -0.65 5.46 -14.85
C ALA A 116 -2.06 5.85 -15.30
N ARG A 117 -2.45 5.37 -16.49
CA ARG A 117 -3.78 5.57 -17.07
C ARG A 117 -4.84 4.61 -16.54
N GLY A 118 -4.41 3.49 -15.94
CA GLY A 118 -5.28 2.47 -15.37
C GLY A 118 -4.62 1.73 -14.21
N ALA A 119 -5.38 0.88 -13.54
CA ALA A 119 -4.92 0.15 -12.37
C ALA A 119 -4.35 -1.24 -12.69
N ASP A 120 -4.60 -1.75 -13.89
CA ASP A 120 -4.13 -3.07 -14.31
C ASP A 120 -2.65 -3.06 -14.75
N PHE A 121 -2.05 -4.24 -14.75
CA PHE A 121 -0.64 -4.42 -15.09
C PHE A 121 -0.28 -3.92 -16.49
N TYR A 122 -1.07 -4.28 -17.49
CA TYR A 122 -0.73 -3.97 -18.89
C TYR A 122 -0.80 -2.48 -19.17
N THR A 123 -1.82 -1.82 -18.66
CA THR A 123 -1.97 -0.37 -18.78
C THR A 123 -0.83 0.35 -18.07
N LYS A 124 -0.46 -0.07 -16.86
CA LYS A 124 0.62 0.58 -16.09
C LYS A 124 1.99 0.44 -16.77
N VAL A 125 2.30 -0.74 -17.29
CA VAL A 125 3.65 -1.03 -17.82
C VAL A 125 3.76 -0.74 -19.31
N GLY A 126 2.69 -0.99 -20.08
CA GLY A 126 2.72 -0.92 -21.53
C GLY A 126 2.06 0.32 -22.13
N ASP A 127 1.05 0.89 -21.48
CA ASP A 127 0.24 1.99 -22.03
C ASP A 127 0.11 3.19 -21.08
N SER A 128 1.18 3.52 -20.38
CA SER A 128 1.20 4.71 -19.51
C SER A 128 2.56 5.40 -19.55
N PRO A 129 2.63 6.72 -19.35
CA PRO A 129 3.87 7.37 -19.02
C PRO A 129 4.38 6.84 -17.68
N LEU A 130 5.66 6.48 -17.61
CA LEU A 130 6.29 6.10 -16.35
C LEU A 130 6.80 7.34 -15.64
N THR A 131 6.74 7.31 -14.31
CA THR A 131 7.19 8.42 -13.47
C THR A 131 8.19 7.94 -12.42
N CYS A 132 9.12 8.80 -12.04
CA CYS A 132 10.11 8.56 -10.99
C CYS A 132 10.50 9.86 -10.29
N THR A 133 11.01 9.77 -9.05
CA THR A 133 11.43 10.95 -8.30
C THR A 133 12.83 11.43 -8.65
N ARG A 134 13.63 10.62 -9.37
CA ARG A 134 14.98 10.96 -9.79
C ARG A 134 15.26 10.49 -11.21
N PRO A 135 15.89 11.32 -12.07
CA PRO A 135 16.27 10.90 -13.41
C PRO A 135 17.16 9.64 -13.43
N SER A 136 18.04 9.51 -12.43
CA SER A 136 18.91 8.34 -12.27
C SER A 136 18.12 7.04 -12.08
N LEU A 137 17.02 7.07 -11.35
CA LEU A 137 16.16 5.90 -11.15
C LEU A 137 15.49 5.47 -12.47
N GLY A 138 15.01 6.42 -13.26
CA GLY A 138 14.49 6.16 -14.61
C GLY A 138 15.55 5.57 -15.55
N ALA A 139 16.78 6.07 -15.50
CA ALA A 139 17.90 5.55 -16.28
C ALA A 139 18.28 4.11 -15.84
N ILE A 140 18.32 3.84 -14.53
CA ILE A 140 18.56 2.51 -13.97
C ILE A 140 17.47 1.53 -14.43
N TYR A 141 16.19 1.93 -14.33
CA TYR A 141 15.07 1.12 -14.81
C TYR A 141 15.25 0.74 -16.28
N ARG A 142 15.48 1.70 -17.18
CA ARG A 142 15.66 1.44 -18.61
C ARG A 142 16.85 0.52 -18.89
N ARG A 143 17.98 0.76 -18.22
CA ARG A 143 19.17 -0.10 -18.34
C ARG A 143 18.87 -1.53 -17.90
N SER A 144 18.16 -1.71 -16.79
CA SER A 144 17.79 -3.04 -16.31
C SER A 144 16.78 -3.70 -17.25
N ALA A 145 15.77 -2.95 -17.73
CA ALA A 145 14.79 -3.44 -18.70
C ALA A 145 15.44 -3.93 -20.00
N SER A 146 16.51 -3.27 -20.46
CA SER A 146 17.20 -3.63 -21.71
C SER A 146 17.88 -5.02 -21.67
N VAL A 147 18.14 -5.56 -20.50
CA VAL A 147 18.73 -6.90 -20.31
C VAL A 147 17.71 -8.01 -20.64
N TYR A 148 16.42 -7.75 -20.50
CA TYR A 148 15.36 -8.73 -20.70
C TYR A 148 14.63 -8.49 -22.03
N PRO A 149 14.73 -9.38 -23.03
CA PRO A 149 14.25 -9.09 -24.39
C PRO A 149 12.77 -8.70 -24.47
N LEU A 150 11.89 -9.39 -23.75
CA LEU A 150 10.45 -9.07 -23.75
C LEU A 150 10.16 -7.74 -23.04
N TRP A 151 10.82 -7.49 -21.91
CA TRP A 151 10.66 -6.23 -21.18
C TRP A 151 11.18 -5.05 -21.99
N ASN A 152 12.35 -5.23 -22.64
CA ASN A 152 12.92 -4.23 -23.53
C ASN A 152 11.98 -3.88 -24.69
N ARG A 153 11.38 -4.90 -25.32
CA ARG A 153 10.39 -4.67 -26.39
C ARG A 153 9.19 -3.88 -25.90
N THR A 154 8.65 -4.22 -24.76
CA THR A 154 7.52 -3.49 -24.12
C THR A 154 7.90 -2.05 -23.83
N GLU A 155 9.09 -1.82 -23.24
CA GLU A 155 9.58 -0.48 -22.93
C GLU A 155 9.84 0.36 -24.16
N LEU A 156 10.39 -0.21 -25.23
CA LEU A 156 10.58 0.49 -26.52
C LEU A 156 9.23 0.88 -27.14
N GLY A 157 8.22 -0.02 -27.11
CA GLY A 157 6.88 0.30 -27.58
C GLY A 157 6.21 1.38 -26.74
N ARG A 158 6.30 1.27 -25.40
CA ARG A 158 5.77 2.27 -24.48
C ARG A 158 6.43 3.62 -24.69
N SER A 159 7.76 3.67 -24.75
CA SER A 159 8.50 4.94 -24.89
C SER A 159 8.27 5.64 -26.22
N ALA A 160 7.98 4.88 -27.28
CA ALA A 160 7.60 5.46 -28.56
C ALA A 160 6.27 6.24 -28.50
N ILE A 161 5.36 5.85 -27.62
CA ILE A 161 4.05 6.48 -27.44
C ILE A 161 4.07 7.54 -26.35
N HIS A 162 4.70 7.24 -25.21
CA HIS A 162 4.61 8.03 -23.98
C HIS A 162 5.92 8.76 -23.60
N GLY A 163 6.98 8.55 -24.37
CA GLY A 163 8.30 9.12 -24.09
C GLY A 163 9.07 8.41 -22.97
N ASP A 164 10.16 9.01 -22.59
CA ASP A 164 11.02 8.58 -21.47
C ASP A 164 10.32 8.75 -20.12
N PRO A 165 10.77 8.04 -19.06
CA PRO A 165 10.26 8.24 -17.71
C PRO A 165 10.35 9.70 -17.27
N GLN A 166 9.24 10.24 -16.79
CA GLN A 166 9.11 11.61 -16.35
C GLN A 166 9.56 11.76 -14.90
N THR A 167 10.33 12.81 -14.60
CA THR A 167 10.69 13.13 -13.23
C THR A 167 9.59 13.96 -12.57
N VAL A 168 9.18 13.55 -11.36
CA VAL A 168 8.18 14.22 -10.53
C VAL A 168 8.76 14.53 -9.16
N GLU A 169 8.20 15.50 -8.46
CA GLU A 169 8.73 15.94 -7.15
C GLU A 169 8.56 14.90 -6.05
N GLY A 170 7.51 14.08 -6.11
CA GLY A 170 7.19 13.07 -5.09
C GLY A 170 5.88 12.37 -5.39
N ASN A 171 5.32 11.73 -4.37
CA ASN A 171 3.98 11.14 -4.41
C ASN A 171 2.89 12.21 -4.32
N THR A 172 1.67 11.83 -4.64
CA THR A 172 0.50 12.71 -4.53
C THR A 172 -0.41 12.23 -3.42
N LEU A 173 -0.69 13.11 -2.45
CA LEU A 173 -1.65 12.85 -1.40
C LEU A 173 -3.07 12.79 -2.00
N SER A 174 -3.79 11.73 -1.67
CA SER A 174 -5.16 11.49 -2.10
C SER A 174 -6.00 10.97 -0.94
N PHE A 175 -7.32 10.98 -1.11
CA PHE A 175 -8.24 10.56 -0.07
C PHE A 175 -9.21 9.51 -0.62
N VAL A 176 -9.28 8.36 0.05
CA VAL A 176 -10.20 7.28 -0.33
C VAL A 176 -11.22 7.06 0.80
N PRO A 177 -12.46 6.76 0.48
CA PRO A 177 -13.49 6.46 1.47
C PRO A 177 -13.06 5.30 2.38
N LYS A 178 -13.21 5.46 3.69
CA LYS A 178 -13.05 4.38 4.67
C LYS A 178 -14.40 3.99 5.25
N THR A 179 -15.21 4.98 5.56
CA THR A 179 -16.62 4.88 5.95
C THR A 179 -17.36 6.02 5.28
N ASP A 180 -18.66 6.10 5.49
CA ASP A 180 -19.51 7.22 5.08
C ASP A 180 -19.11 8.58 5.68
N GLU A 181 -18.39 8.56 6.82
CA GLU A 181 -18.02 9.78 7.55
C GLU A 181 -16.53 10.12 7.48
N ILE A 182 -15.68 9.14 7.15
CA ILE A 182 -14.23 9.25 7.28
C ILE A 182 -13.56 8.84 5.97
N LYS A 183 -12.67 9.69 5.47
CA LYS A 183 -11.74 9.36 4.41
C LYS A 183 -10.37 8.98 4.99
N ARG A 184 -9.66 8.10 4.27
CA ARG A 184 -8.29 7.70 4.58
C ARG A 184 -7.36 8.46 3.65
N SER A 185 -6.34 9.12 4.21
CA SER A 185 -5.25 9.66 3.41
C SER A 185 -4.38 8.52 2.87
N ILE A 186 -4.08 8.58 1.59
CA ILE A 186 -3.14 7.68 0.90
C ILE A 186 -2.18 8.52 0.06
N CYS A 187 -1.00 7.98 -0.20
CA CYS A 187 -0.07 8.56 -1.14
C CYS A 187 -0.03 7.70 -2.41
N VAL A 188 -0.24 8.34 -3.55
CA VAL A 188 -0.10 7.70 -4.87
C VAL A 188 1.35 7.84 -5.31
N GLU A 189 2.08 6.74 -5.35
CA GLU A 189 3.51 6.73 -5.65
C GLU A 189 3.80 6.85 -7.14
N PRO A 190 4.95 7.44 -7.53
CA PRO A 190 5.45 7.36 -8.89
C PRO A 190 5.66 5.90 -9.30
N SER A 191 5.32 5.56 -10.54
CA SER A 191 5.23 4.16 -10.98
C SER A 191 6.55 3.38 -10.83
N ILE A 192 7.69 3.97 -11.19
CA ILE A 192 8.99 3.29 -11.06
C ILE A 192 9.42 3.19 -9.58
N ASN A 193 9.17 4.22 -8.77
CA ASN A 193 9.44 4.16 -7.33
C ASN A 193 8.68 3.00 -6.70
N MET A 194 7.35 2.93 -6.93
CA MET A 194 6.50 1.86 -6.44
C MET A 194 7.03 0.47 -6.83
N MET A 195 7.49 0.29 -8.08
CA MET A 195 8.02 -0.99 -8.53
C MET A 195 9.24 -1.43 -7.72
N TYR A 196 10.19 -0.52 -7.49
CA TYR A 196 11.40 -0.81 -6.72
C TYR A 196 11.13 -0.94 -5.22
N GLU A 197 10.20 -0.18 -4.67
CA GLU A 197 9.76 -0.32 -3.27
C GLU A 197 9.14 -1.70 -3.01
N LEU A 198 8.28 -2.17 -3.92
CA LEU A 198 7.69 -3.50 -3.84
C LEU A 198 8.74 -4.62 -4.02
N ALA A 199 9.75 -4.40 -4.87
CA ALA A 199 10.87 -5.32 -5.02
C ALA A 199 11.70 -5.42 -3.75
N LEU A 200 12.00 -4.27 -3.13
CA LEU A 200 12.70 -4.22 -1.84
C LEU A 200 11.87 -4.87 -0.74
N GLY A 201 10.55 -4.59 -0.68
CA GLY A 201 9.63 -5.25 0.24
C GLY A 201 9.68 -6.77 0.10
N SER A 202 9.62 -7.29 -1.14
CA SER A 202 9.73 -8.73 -1.41
C SER A 202 11.08 -9.33 -0.97
N PHE A 203 12.16 -8.57 -1.08
CA PHE A 203 13.47 -8.98 -0.58
C PHE A 203 13.48 -9.08 0.95
N ILE A 204 12.94 -8.06 1.63
CA ILE A 204 12.80 -8.02 3.10
C ILE A 204 11.92 -9.16 3.59
N GLU A 205 10.75 -9.40 2.95
CA GLU A 205 9.87 -10.53 3.26
C GLU A 205 10.61 -11.88 3.19
N SER A 206 11.40 -12.08 2.14
CA SER A 206 12.21 -13.30 1.99
C SER A 206 13.24 -13.46 3.10
N GLY A 207 13.86 -12.34 3.52
CA GLY A 207 14.82 -12.32 4.64
C GLY A 207 14.16 -12.64 5.98
N LEU A 208 12.99 -12.05 6.26
CA LEU A 208 12.22 -12.34 7.48
C LEU A 208 11.82 -13.81 7.57
N LEU A 209 11.37 -14.38 6.46
CA LEU A 209 11.02 -15.80 6.41
C LEU A 209 12.24 -16.69 6.65
N LYS A 210 13.35 -16.40 5.98
CA LYS A 210 14.57 -17.23 6.04
C LYS A 210 15.23 -17.19 7.40
N GLU A 211 15.38 -16.01 8.00
CA GLU A 211 16.18 -15.83 9.22
C GLU A 211 15.36 -16.01 10.50
N TYR A 212 14.07 -15.66 10.47
CA TYR A 212 13.21 -15.65 11.65
C TYR A 212 11.99 -16.57 11.53
N GLY A 213 11.76 -17.22 10.40
CA GLY A 213 10.55 -18.01 10.16
C GLY A 213 9.27 -17.17 10.13
N ILE A 214 9.39 -15.85 9.94
CA ILE A 214 8.26 -14.93 9.87
C ILE A 214 7.71 -14.91 8.45
N ASP A 215 6.59 -15.58 8.24
CA ASP A 215 5.85 -15.57 6.99
C ASP A 215 4.73 -14.52 7.06
N LEU A 216 4.92 -13.40 6.34
CA LEU A 216 3.95 -12.30 6.33
C LEU A 216 2.63 -12.69 5.68
N ALA A 217 2.57 -13.74 4.85
CA ALA A 217 1.34 -14.20 4.22
C ALA A 217 0.35 -14.80 5.25
N ILE A 218 0.88 -15.47 6.29
CA ILE A 218 0.07 -16.09 7.36
C ILE A 218 0.03 -15.26 8.65
N GLN A 219 0.78 -14.16 8.71
CA GLN A 219 0.86 -13.32 9.91
C GLN A 219 -0.49 -12.72 10.34
N PRO A 220 -1.40 -12.32 9.45
CA PRO A 220 -2.73 -11.86 9.84
C PRO A 220 -3.54 -12.91 10.63
N ASP A 221 -3.41 -14.19 10.28
CA ASP A 221 -4.10 -15.28 10.98
C ASP A 221 -3.49 -15.53 12.35
N LYS A 222 -2.17 -15.53 12.45
CA LYS A 222 -1.46 -15.61 13.74
C LYS A 222 -1.84 -14.44 14.66
N ASN A 223 -1.89 -13.23 14.14
CA ASN A 223 -2.26 -12.05 14.91
C ASN A 223 -3.70 -12.12 15.41
N ARG A 224 -4.64 -12.64 14.62
CA ARG A 224 -6.03 -12.89 15.04
C ARG A 224 -6.09 -13.90 16.18
N GLU A 225 -5.34 -15.00 16.08
CA GLU A 225 -5.31 -16.02 17.12
C GLU A 225 -4.68 -15.48 18.41
N LEU A 226 -3.59 -14.74 18.34
CA LEU A 226 -2.97 -14.10 19.49
C LEU A 226 -3.91 -13.08 20.16
N ALA A 227 -4.64 -12.29 19.37
CA ALA A 227 -5.65 -11.37 19.92
C ALA A 227 -6.78 -12.12 20.61
N ARG A 228 -7.22 -13.27 20.07
CA ARG A 228 -8.24 -14.13 20.69
C ARG A 228 -7.79 -14.74 22.03
N ILE A 229 -6.52 -15.10 22.14
CA ILE A 229 -5.94 -15.67 23.38
C ILE A 229 -5.71 -14.58 24.43
N GLY A 230 -5.37 -13.35 24.01
CA GLY A 230 -5.08 -12.22 24.89
C GLY A 230 -6.30 -11.41 25.34
N SER A 231 -7.48 -11.70 24.82
CA SER A 231 -8.76 -11.08 25.20
C SER A 231 -9.54 -11.99 26.16
#